data_8af97d2e23430d8a8c3da88bf29d5492
#
_entry.id   8af97d2e23430d8a8c3da88bf29d5492
#
_cell.length_a   1.000
_cell.length_b   1.000
_cell.length_c   1.000
_cell.angle_alpha   90.00
_cell.angle_beta   90.00
_cell.angle_gamma   90.00
#
_symmetry.space_group_name_H-M   'P 1'
#
loop_
_entity.id
_entity.type
_entity.pdbx_description
1 polymer ?
#
loop_
_entity_poly.entity_id
_entity_poly.type
_entity_poly.pdbx_seq_one_letter_code
_entity_poly.pdbx_strand_id
1 'polypeptide(L)'
;MPRIGFLLALLVLAVVTLAPALLKGRTARAQQPNGATYEEEIQAGNLFMRQRKYEDALKAFKRANDLKGKASAEAYWMMANAFMGLEAYKNVAQSADKVVEFGANDVALQAQAHNLKAIAIQKQSDAGKNQKKLQEAEAALRLAVTAKADYAEPHYNLGVVLLQQNRDPEGIASLKKYLELAPDQFFSADARKIIENPRRAREPFAPDFSVTTSAGEFISLDDLKGKVVLLDFWGTWCPPCVASLPALRNLNKRFTKTEKFVLLGISSDGDEDKWSNFIVKQEMIWPQFLDRERAVQRAFRVNSFPTYIVIDHEGVIRFRSSGLSFEKEAELSHAIDKQIKIMQKAGSPN
;
A
#
# COMPACT_ATOMS: atom_id res chain seq x y z
N MET A 1 5.28 -4.93 11.96
CA MET A 1 5.73 -5.60 10.71
C MET A 1 5.38 -4.71 9.54
N PRO A 2 6.35 -4.24 8.73
CA PRO A 2 6.04 -3.35 7.62
C PRO A 2 5.42 -4.16 6.49
N ARG A 3 4.13 -3.96 6.27
CA ARG A 3 3.47 -4.45 5.07
C ARG A 3 3.87 -3.54 3.92
N ILE A 4 4.63 -4.06 2.98
CA ILE A 4 4.96 -3.40 1.72
C ILE A 4 3.65 -3.01 1.04
N GLY A 5 3.53 -1.70 0.77
CA GLY A 5 2.29 -1.13 0.30
C GLY A 5 2.03 -1.40 -1.16
N PHE A 6 1.13 -2.30 -1.44
CA PHE A 6 0.40 -2.28 -2.70
C PHE A 6 -0.87 -1.44 -2.52
N LEU A 7 -0.88 -0.24 -3.09
CA LEU A 7 -2.13 0.42 -3.40
C LEU A 7 -2.89 -0.50 -4.34
N LEU A 8 -4.11 -0.89 -3.96
CA LEU A 8 -5.06 -1.53 -4.86
C LEU A 8 -5.22 -0.61 -6.08
N ALA A 9 -4.69 -1.02 -7.21
CA ALA A 9 -5.13 -0.49 -8.48
C ALA A 9 -6.59 -0.93 -8.64
N LEU A 10 -7.52 -0.06 -8.28
CA LEU A 10 -8.91 -0.17 -8.69
C LEU A 10 -8.90 -0.05 -10.22
N LEU A 11 -9.07 -1.16 -10.89
CA LEU A 11 -9.41 -1.19 -12.32
C LEU A 11 -10.62 -0.26 -12.51
N VAL A 12 -10.38 0.88 -13.15
CA VAL A 12 -11.45 1.76 -13.64
C VAL A 12 -12.13 0.98 -14.77
N LEU A 13 -13.25 0.35 -14.43
CA LEU A 13 -14.19 -0.12 -15.45
C LEU A 13 -14.63 1.10 -16.27
N ALA A 14 -14.34 1.07 -17.56
CA ALA A 14 -14.92 1.98 -18.53
C ALA A 14 -16.45 1.90 -18.42
N VAL A 15 -17.06 2.89 -17.77
CA VAL A 15 -18.51 3.01 -17.69
C VAL A 15 -19.00 3.56 -19.01
N VAL A 16 -19.64 2.72 -19.80
CA VAL A 16 -20.54 3.16 -20.87
C VAL A 16 -21.67 3.94 -20.21
N THR A 17 -21.70 5.24 -20.40
CA THR A 17 -22.77 6.12 -19.93
C THR A 17 -24.01 5.90 -20.78
N LEU A 18 -24.98 5.15 -20.27
CA LEU A 18 -26.37 5.20 -20.72
C LEU A 18 -27.13 6.19 -19.85
N ALA A 19 -27.72 7.18 -20.50
CA ALA A 19 -28.52 8.24 -19.91
C ALA A 19 -29.73 7.69 -19.11
N PRO A 20 -30.16 8.39 -18.03
CA PRO A 20 -31.32 7.96 -17.26
C PRO A 20 -32.61 8.32 -17.98
N ALA A 21 -33.37 7.32 -18.42
CA ALA A 21 -34.77 7.52 -18.78
C ALA A 21 -35.61 7.68 -17.51
N LEU A 22 -36.29 8.83 -17.43
CA LEU A 22 -37.28 9.15 -16.42
C LEU A 22 -38.45 8.15 -16.43
N LEU A 23 -38.63 7.41 -15.34
CA LEU A 23 -39.85 6.66 -15.07
C LEU A 23 -40.57 7.25 -13.86
N LYS A 24 -41.62 8.01 -14.15
CA LYS A 24 -42.65 8.44 -13.19
C LYS A 24 -43.48 7.25 -12.72
N GLY A 25 -43.74 7.26 -11.46
CA GLY A 25 -44.56 6.46 -10.59
C GLY A 25 -45.61 5.51 -11.16
N ARG A 26 -45.57 4.29 -10.60
CA ARG A 26 -46.77 3.48 -10.34
C ARG A 26 -46.50 2.61 -9.13
N THR A 27 -47.16 2.86 -8.03
CA THR A 27 -47.34 1.96 -6.90
C THR A 27 -48.19 0.76 -7.37
N ALA A 28 -47.53 -0.31 -7.71
CA ALA A 28 -48.18 -1.61 -7.81
C ALA A 28 -47.43 -2.56 -6.87
N ARG A 29 -48.09 -2.92 -5.79
CA ARG A 29 -47.73 -4.03 -4.91
C ARG A 29 -47.89 -5.30 -5.74
N ALA A 30 -46.92 -5.66 -6.54
CA ALA A 30 -46.87 -6.90 -7.26
C ALA A 30 -46.20 -7.96 -6.38
N GLN A 31 -46.91 -9.07 -6.24
CA GLN A 31 -46.48 -10.34 -5.70
C GLN A 31 -45.08 -10.68 -6.17
N GLN A 32 -44.21 -11.09 -5.26
CA GLN A 32 -42.89 -11.64 -5.62
C GLN A 32 -43.09 -12.92 -6.43
N PRO A 33 -42.71 -12.95 -7.70
CA PRO A 33 -42.38 -14.18 -8.37
C PRO A 33 -40.86 -14.33 -8.40
N ASN A 34 -40.41 -15.43 -7.91
CA ASN A 34 -39.11 -16.04 -8.22
C ASN A 34 -37.86 -15.19 -7.93
N GLY A 35 -36.99 -15.76 -7.15
CA GLY A 35 -35.74 -15.18 -6.66
C GLY A 35 -34.97 -14.31 -7.65
N ALA A 36 -34.14 -13.42 -7.15
CA ALA A 36 -33.35 -12.50 -7.96
C ALA A 36 -32.63 -13.22 -9.09
N THR A 37 -32.53 -12.59 -10.26
CA THR A 37 -31.82 -13.13 -11.43
C THR A 37 -30.30 -13.07 -11.20
N TYR A 38 -29.55 -13.77 -12.04
CA TYR A 38 -28.08 -13.72 -12.02
C TYR A 38 -27.56 -12.27 -12.14
N GLU A 39 -28.11 -11.54 -13.11
CA GLU A 39 -27.72 -10.16 -13.40
C GLU A 39 -28.04 -9.23 -12.23
N GLU A 40 -29.18 -9.39 -11.58
CA GLU A 40 -29.56 -8.59 -10.40
C GLU A 40 -28.63 -8.87 -9.21
N GLU A 41 -28.23 -10.12 -8.97
CA GLU A 41 -27.27 -10.47 -7.91
C GLU A 41 -25.86 -9.95 -8.21
N ILE A 42 -25.40 -9.98 -9.47
CA ILE A 42 -24.13 -9.36 -9.88
C ILE A 42 -24.17 -7.83 -9.65
N GLN A 43 -25.27 -7.16 -10.03
CA GLN A 43 -25.44 -5.73 -9.82
C GLN A 43 -25.45 -5.36 -8.33
N ALA A 44 -26.17 -6.13 -7.50
CA ALA A 44 -26.21 -5.96 -6.05
C ALA A 44 -24.80 -6.12 -5.46
N GLY A 45 -24.07 -7.15 -5.83
CA GLY A 45 -22.70 -7.38 -5.41
C GLY A 45 -21.78 -6.22 -5.78
N ASN A 46 -21.86 -5.72 -7.01
CA ASN A 46 -21.08 -4.57 -7.49
C ASN A 46 -21.42 -3.27 -6.71
N LEU A 47 -22.67 -3.07 -6.33
CA LEU A 47 -23.06 -1.95 -5.49
C LEU A 47 -22.40 -2.05 -4.10
N PHE A 48 -22.41 -3.23 -3.48
CA PHE A 48 -21.73 -3.47 -2.21
C PHE A 48 -20.21 -3.29 -2.32
N MET A 49 -19.58 -3.71 -3.42
CA MET A 49 -18.15 -3.47 -3.69
C MET A 49 -17.81 -1.98 -3.69
N ARG A 50 -18.61 -1.14 -4.35
CA ARG A 50 -18.44 0.33 -4.37
C ARG A 50 -18.55 0.93 -2.96
N GLN A 51 -19.41 0.36 -2.10
CA GLN A 51 -19.59 0.76 -0.72
C GLN A 51 -18.53 0.15 0.24
N ARG A 52 -17.60 -0.64 -0.27
CA ARG A 52 -16.62 -1.43 0.51
C ARG A 52 -17.25 -2.42 1.49
N LYS A 53 -18.48 -2.84 1.24
CA LYS A 53 -19.21 -3.87 2.00
C LYS A 53 -18.90 -5.26 1.40
N TYR A 54 -17.65 -5.67 1.51
CA TYR A 54 -17.14 -6.85 0.81
C TYR A 54 -17.83 -8.16 1.22
N GLU A 55 -18.25 -8.30 2.47
CA GLU A 55 -18.97 -9.48 2.94
C GLU A 55 -20.36 -9.60 2.32
N ASP A 56 -21.07 -8.47 2.16
CA ASP A 56 -22.38 -8.45 1.51
C ASP A 56 -22.24 -8.65 0.01
N ALA A 57 -21.19 -8.10 -0.61
CA ALA A 57 -20.84 -8.40 -2.01
C ALA A 57 -20.62 -9.89 -2.23
N LEU A 58 -19.87 -10.57 -1.35
CA LEU A 58 -19.65 -12.01 -1.41
C LEU A 58 -20.94 -12.81 -1.34
N LYS A 59 -21.89 -12.42 -0.49
CA LYS A 59 -23.20 -13.10 -0.40
C LYS A 59 -23.96 -12.99 -1.72
N ALA A 60 -23.99 -11.81 -2.33
CA ALA A 60 -24.64 -11.58 -3.62
C ALA A 60 -23.95 -12.39 -4.74
N PHE A 61 -22.63 -12.32 -4.86
CA PHE A 61 -21.90 -13.09 -5.88
C PHE A 61 -22.00 -14.60 -5.70
N LYS A 62 -22.11 -15.10 -4.46
CA LYS A 62 -22.39 -16.52 -4.21
C LYS A 62 -23.76 -16.92 -4.74
N ARG A 63 -24.81 -16.10 -4.45
CA ARG A 63 -26.16 -16.38 -4.99
C ARG A 63 -26.16 -16.34 -6.52
N ALA A 64 -25.50 -15.36 -7.14
CA ALA A 64 -25.32 -15.34 -8.59
C ALA A 64 -24.67 -16.63 -9.10
N ASN A 65 -23.58 -17.06 -8.47
CA ASN A 65 -22.88 -18.29 -8.87
C ASN A 65 -23.77 -19.55 -8.71
N ASP A 66 -24.58 -19.62 -7.63
CA ASP A 66 -25.51 -20.73 -7.42
C ASP A 66 -26.55 -20.80 -8.54
N LEU A 67 -27.05 -19.66 -9.05
CA LEU A 67 -27.96 -19.59 -10.20
C LEU A 67 -27.34 -20.09 -11.51
N LYS A 68 -26.01 -20.13 -11.62
CA LYS A 68 -25.25 -20.72 -12.75
C LYS A 68 -24.68 -22.10 -12.42
N GLY A 69 -25.26 -22.81 -11.44
CA GLY A 69 -24.80 -24.15 -11.06
C GLY A 69 -23.38 -24.18 -10.48
N LYS A 70 -22.90 -23.08 -9.91
CA LYS A 70 -21.55 -22.91 -9.35
C LYS A 70 -20.42 -23.01 -10.39
N ALA A 71 -20.72 -22.62 -11.63
CA ALA A 71 -19.78 -22.70 -12.75
C ALA A 71 -19.57 -21.34 -13.47
N SER A 72 -19.87 -20.23 -12.80
CA SER A 72 -19.69 -18.89 -13.39
C SER A 72 -18.30 -18.35 -13.14
N ALA A 73 -17.46 -18.28 -14.18
CA ALA A 73 -16.15 -17.63 -14.14
C ALA A 73 -16.25 -16.15 -13.68
N GLU A 74 -17.27 -15.43 -14.20
CA GLU A 74 -17.52 -14.04 -13.80
C GLU A 74 -17.83 -13.92 -12.32
N ALA A 75 -18.73 -14.74 -11.78
CA ALA A 75 -19.05 -14.69 -10.35
C ALA A 75 -17.84 -15.03 -9.47
N TYR A 76 -17.01 -16.00 -9.86
CA TYR A 76 -15.77 -16.31 -9.16
C TYR A 76 -14.74 -15.17 -9.26
N TRP A 77 -14.66 -14.49 -10.40
CA TRP A 77 -13.84 -13.29 -10.54
C TRP A 77 -14.28 -12.18 -9.59
N MET A 78 -15.57 -11.90 -9.51
CA MET A 78 -16.13 -10.92 -8.59
C MET A 78 -15.89 -11.31 -7.10
N MET A 79 -16.05 -12.59 -6.78
CA MET A 79 -15.73 -13.10 -5.44
C MET A 79 -14.24 -12.96 -5.11
N ALA A 80 -13.34 -13.25 -6.06
CA ALA A 80 -11.91 -13.07 -5.86
C ALA A 80 -11.55 -11.61 -5.52
N ASN A 81 -12.17 -10.65 -6.23
CA ASN A 81 -11.98 -9.23 -5.94
C ASN A 81 -12.55 -8.82 -4.57
N ALA A 82 -13.70 -9.35 -4.17
CA ALA A 82 -14.28 -9.10 -2.84
C ALA A 82 -13.39 -9.70 -1.73
N PHE A 83 -12.87 -10.92 -1.90
CA PHE A 83 -11.90 -11.52 -1.00
C PHE A 83 -10.58 -10.72 -0.93
N MET A 84 -10.16 -10.10 -2.03
CA MET A 84 -9.01 -9.19 -2.03
C MET A 84 -9.26 -7.99 -1.11
N GLY A 85 -10.46 -7.40 -1.16
CA GLY A 85 -10.88 -6.32 -0.27
C GLY A 85 -10.88 -6.70 1.23
N LEU A 86 -11.14 -7.98 1.53
CA LEU A 86 -11.08 -8.55 2.89
C LEU A 86 -9.68 -9.05 3.28
N GLU A 87 -8.68 -8.92 2.43
CA GLU A 87 -7.33 -9.49 2.61
C GLU A 87 -7.35 -11.03 2.82
N ALA A 88 -8.42 -11.70 2.36
CA ALA A 88 -8.58 -13.15 2.46
C ALA A 88 -7.84 -13.87 1.33
N TYR A 89 -6.53 -13.71 1.27
CA TYR A 89 -5.67 -14.09 0.13
C TYR A 89 -5.76 -15.57 -0.25
N LYS A 90 -5.98 -16.47 0.69
CA LYS A 90 -6.21 -17.88 0.37
C LYS A 90 -7.47 -18.07 -0.49
N ASN A 91 -8.56 -17.38 -0.13
CA ASN A 91 -9.82 -17.42 -0.87
C ASN A 91 -9.69 -16.74 -2.23
N VAL A 92 -8.89 -15.67 -2.34
CA VAL A 92 -8.56 -15.06 -3.64
C VAL A 92 -7.94 -16.09 -4.58
N ALA A 93 -6.91 -16.81 -4.14
CA ALA A 93 -6.22 -17.80 -4.95
C ALA A 93 -7.17 -18.95 -5.38
N GLN A 94 -7.99 -19.45 -4.45
CA GLN A 94 -8.99 -20.49 -4.76
C GLN A 94 -10.04 -20.01 -5.76
N SER A 95 -10.54 -18.78 -5.62
CA SER A 95 -11.51 -18.22 -6.57
C SER A 95 -10.89 -18.00 -7.94
N ALA A 96 -9.63 -17.53 -8.00
CA ALA A 96 -8.89 -17.37 -9.25
C ALA A 96 -8.69 -18.72 -9.97
N ASP A 97 -8.44 -19.82 -9.24
CA ASP A 97 -8.38 -21.16 -9.84
C ASP A 97 -9.72 -21.56 -10.47
N LYS A 98 -10.85 -21.20 -9.85
CA LYS A 98 -12.19 -21.42 -10.41
C LYS A 98 -12.46 -20.55 -11.65
N VAL A 99 -11.92 -19.33 -11.68
CA VAL A 99 -11.98 -18.49 -12.89
C VAL A 99 -11.25 -19.19 -14.05
N VAL A 100 -10.06 -19.74 -13.82
CA VAL A 100 -9.30 -20.47 -14.84
C VAL A 100 -10.06 -21.73 -15.28
N GLU A 101 -10.64 -22.47 -14.33
CA GLU A 101 -11.40 -23.70 -14.61
C GLU A 101 -12.63 -23.43 -15.51
N PHE A 102 -13.43 -22.43 -15.17
CA PHE A 102 -14.71 -22.15 -15.86
C PHE A 102 -14.59 -21.12 -16.98
N GLY A 103 -13.52 -20.36 -17.05
CA GLY A 103 -13.25 -19.35 -18.08
C GLY A 103 -12.26 -19.81 -19.16
N ALA A 104 -12.19 -21.11 -19.46
CA ALA A 104 -11.15 -21.71 -20.31
C ALA A 104 -11.06 -21.10 -21.72
N ASN A 105 -12.14 -20.53 -22.25
CA ASN A 105 -12.19 -19.95 -23.58
C ASN A 105 -11.86 -18.43 -23.58
N ASP A 106 -11.67 -17.80 -22.44
CA ASP A 106 -11.33 -16.38 -22.31
C ASP A 106 -9.88 -16.22 -21.84
N VAL A 107 -8.98 -16.08 -22.80
CA VAL A 107 -7.54 -15.94 -22.59
C VAL A 107 -7.21 -14.70 -21.74
N ALA A 108 -7.95 -13.60 -21.94
CA ALA A 108 -7.72 -12.38 -21.16
C ALA A 108 -8.13 -12.58 -19.70
N LEU A 109 -9.28 -13.20 -19.47
CA LEU A 109 -9.75 -13.51 -18.10
C LEU A 109 -8.82 -14.51 -17.41
N GLN A 110 -8.30 -15.50 -18.12
CA GLN A 110 -7.30 -16.42 -17.58
C GLN A 110 -6.01 -15.71 -17.15
N ALA A 111 -5.48 -14.82 -18.01
CA ALA A 111 -4.28 -14.04 -17.68
C ALA A 111 -4.52 -13.18 -16.44
N GLN A 112 -5.67 -12.52 -16.34
CA GLN A 112 -6.06 -11.73 -15.17
C GLN A 112 -6.18 -12.60 -13.91
N ALA A 113 -6.78 -13.78 -14.01
CA ALA A 113 -6.96 -14.70 -12.89
C ALA A 113 -5.61 -15.22 -12.37
N HIS A 114 -4.70 -15.62 -13.26
CA HIS A 114 -3.34 -16.00 -12.89
C HIS A 114 -2.56 -14.87 -12.23
N ASN A 115 -2.68 -13.64 -12.74
CA ASN A 115 -2.06 -12.46 -12.13
C ASN A 115 -2.62 -12.19 -10.73
N LEU A 116 -3.94 -12.22 -10.55
CA LEU A 116 -4.59 -12.01 -9.26
C LEU A 116 -4.22 -13.09 -8.25
N LYS A 117 -4.17 -14.35 -8.68
CA LYS A 117 -3.69 -15.49 -7.88
C LYS A 117 -2.26 -15.25 -7.39
N ALA A 118 -1.38 -14.83 -8.28
CA ALA A 118 0.02 -14.57 -7.93
C ALA A 118 0.16 -13.44 -6.90
N ILE A 119 -0.58 -12.34 -7.06
CA ILE A 119 -0.62 -11.25 -6.09
C ILE A 119 -1.06 -11.77 -4.72
N ALA A 120 -2.11 -12.58 -4.68
CA ALA A 120 -2.61 -13.15 -3.43
C ALA A 120 -1.59 -14.09 -2.75
N ILE A 121 -0.88 -14.90 -3.52
CA ILE A 121 0.17 -15.78 -3.01
C ILE A 121 1.38 -14.97 -2.51
N GLN A 122 1.81 -13.95 -3.26
CA GLN A 122 2.88 -13.05 -2.85
C GLN A 122 2.55 -12.35 -1.53
N LYS A 123 1.29 -11.92 -1.33
CA LYS A 123 0.83 -11.33 -0.06
C LYS A 123 0.95 -12.30 1.13
N GLN A 124 0.89 -13.60 0.89
CA GLN A 124 1.09 -14.63 1.91
C GLN A 124 2.58 -14.92 2.17
N SER A 125 3.51 -14.32 1.42
CA SER A 125 4.95 -14.60 1.54
C SER A 125 5.66 -13.93 2.71
N ASP A 126 4.93 -13.26 3.62
CA ASP A 126 5.50 -12.48 4.73
C ASP A 126 6.59 -11.50 4.24
N ALA A 127 6.16 -10.54 3.44
CA ALA A 127 7.04 -9.51 2.85
C ALA A 127 8.23 -10.10 2.05
N GLY A 128 8.00 -11.21 1.34
CA GLY A 128 9.01 -11.82 0.48
C GLY A 128 9.96 -12.81 1.18
N LYS A 129 9.73 -13.12 2.46
CA LYS A 129 10.60 -14.06 3.21
C LYS A 129 10.32 -15.53 2.90
N ASN A 130 9.09 -15.87 2.52
CA ASN A 130 8.72 -17.24 2.20
C ASN A 130 9.04 -17.56 0.74
N GLN A 131 10.20 -18.12 0.48
CA GLN A 131 10.67 -18.45 -0.86
C GLN A 131 9.74 -19.40 -1.62
N LYS A 132 9.14 -20.38 -0.94
CA LYS A 132 8.16 -21.28 -1.58
C LYS A 132 6.97 -20.52 -2.13
N LYS A 133 6.44 -19.57 -1.36
CA LYS A 133 5.33 -18.71 -1.81
C LYS A 133 5.73 -17.80 -2.96
N LEU A 134 6.96 -17.30 -2.98
CA LEU A 134 7.46 -16.53 -4.11
C LEU A 134 7.58 -17.38 -5.38
N GLN A 135 8.03 -18.64 -5.28
CA GLN A 135 8.06 -19.55 -6.42
C GLN A 135 6.66 -19.92 -6.93
N GLU A 136 5.69 -20.14 -6.03
CA GLU A 136 4.29 -20.34 -6.41
C GLU A 136 3.71 -19.12 -7.13
N ALA A 137 4.02 -17.90 -6.67
CA ALA A 137 3.59 -16.66 -7.30
C ALA A 137 4.25 -16.47 -8.68
N GLU A 138 5.55 -16.73 -8.80
CA GLU A 138 6.26 -16.71 -10.08
C GLU A 138 5.62 -17.65 -11.10
N ALA A 139 5.34 -18.89 -10.72
CA ALA A 139 4.71 -19.85 -11.60
C ALA A 139 3.36 -19.35 -12.15
N ALA A 140 2.53 -18.75 -11.29
CA ALA A 140 1.25 -18.17 -11.72
C ALA A 140 1.45 -16.95 -12.64
N LEU A 141 2.44 -16.08 -12.37
CA LEU A 141 2.74 -14.95 -13.25
C LEU A 141 3.24 -15.36 -14.62
N ARG A 142 4.07 -16.40 -14.69
CA ARG A 142 4.51 -16.96 -15.97
C ARG A 142 3.35 -17.49 -16.78
N LEU A 143 2.35 -18.13 -16.15
CA LEU A 143 1.12 -18.54 -16.83
C LEU A 143 0.33 -17.32 -17.34
N ALA A 144 0.24 -16.22 -16.56
CA ALA A 144 -0.41 -14.98 -17.00
C ALA A 144 0.28 -14.38 -18.24
N VAL A 145 1.61 -14.29 -18.22
CA VAL A 145 2.41 -13.78 -19.35
C VAL A 145 2.30 -14.69 -20.58
N THR A 146 2.28 -16.02 -20.39
CA THR A 146 2.12 -16.98 -21.50
C THR A 146 0.73 -16.87 -22.12
N ALA A 147 -0.32 -16.72 -21.30
CA ALA A 147 -1.68 -16.57 -21.78
C ALA A 147 -1.85 -15.25 -22.58
N LYS A 148 -1.28 -14.14 -22.10
CA LYS A 148 -1.41 -12.83 -22.75
C LYS A 148 -0.12 -12.02 -22.56
N ALA A 149 0.77 -12.10 -23.55
CA ALA A 149 2.12 -11.50 -23.48
C ALA A 149 2.13 -9.96 -23.50
N ASP A 150 1.08 -9.33 -24.02
CA ASP A 150 0.89 -7.87 -24.08
C ASP A 150 0.13 -7.33 -22.86
N TYR A 151 -0.19 -8.15 -21.87
CA TYR A 151 -0.76 -7.73 -20.60
C TYR A 151 0.36 -7.24 -19.68
N ALA A 152 0.44 -5.94 -19.46
CA ALA A 152 1.59 -5.31 -18.80
C ALA A 152 1.75 -5.70 -17.32
N GLU A 153 0.67 -5.70 -16.53
CA GLU A 153 0.74 -5.84 -15.07
C GLU A 153 1.41 -7.16 -14.60
N PRO A 154 1.21 -8.33 -15.26
CA PRO A 154 1.97 -9.53 -14.89
C PRO A 154 3.48 -9.38 -15.01
N HIS A 155 3.98 -8.60 -15.99
CA HIS A 155 5.42 -8.33 -16.13
C HIS A 155 5.95 -7.49 -14.95
N TYR A 156 5.19 -6.48 -14.48
CA TYR A 156 5.55 -5.74 -13.28
C TYR A 156 5.60 -6.65 -12.06
N ASN A 157 4.54 -7.42 -11.82
CA ASN A 157 4.46 -8.31 -10.66
C ASN A 157 5.53 -9.41 -10.71
N LEU A 158 5.82 -9.96 -11.89
CA LEU A 158 6.89 -10.95 -12.10
C LEU A 158 8.25 -10.35 -11.79
N GLY A 159 8.50 -9.12 -12.25
CA GLY A 159 9.72 -8.38 -11.95
C GLY A 159 9.94 -8.24 -10.44
N VAL A 160 8.91 -7.79 -9.70
CA VAL A 160 8.98 -7.65 -8.24
C VAL A 160 9.21 -8.99 -7.54
N VAL A 161 8.49 -10.05 -7.95
CA VAL A 161 8.64 -11.41 -7.35
C VAL A 161 10.04 -11.97 -7.60
N LEU A 162 10.59 -11.80 -8.79
CA LEU A 162 11.95 -12.25 -9.13
C LEU A 162 13.01 -11.51 -8.31
N LEU A 163 12.85 -10.19 -8.15
CA LEU A 163 13.73 -9.40 -7.29
C LEU A 163 13.66 -9.86 -5.83
N GLN A 164 12.48 -10.18 -5.32
CA GLN A 164 12.30 -10.74 -3.97
C GLN A 164 12.98 -12.11 -3.80
N GLN A 165 13.20 -12.84 -4.89
CA GLN A 165 13.97 -14.06 -4.93
C GLN A 165 15.48 -13.83 -5.15
N ASN A 166 15.96 -12.57 -5.15
CA ASN A 166 17.34 -12.17 -5.46
C ASN A 166 17.80 -12.53 -6.89
N ARG A 167 16.86 -12.61 -7.84
CA ARG A 167 17.11 -12.83 -9.28
C ARG A 167 17.06 -11.50 -10.02
N ASP A 168 17.98 -10.60 -9.69
CA ASP A 168 17.95 -9.21 -10.13
C ASP A 168 17.97 -9.03 -11.65
N PRO A 169 18.80 -9.72 -12.45
CA PRO A 169 18.80 -9.55 -13.91
C PRO A 169 17.44 -9.87 -14.54
N GLU A 170 16.81 -10.96 -14.11
CA GLU A 170 15.51 -11.39 -14.64
C GLU A 170 14.37 -10.47 -14.19
N GLY A 171 14.42 -10.03 -12.92
CA GLY A 171 13.44 -9.10 -12.37
C GLY A 171 13.47 -7.75 -13.09
N ILE A 172 14.68 -7.21 -13.32
CA ILE A 172 14.88 -5.97 -14.08
C ILE A 172 14.40 -6.13 -15.52
N ALA A 173 14.68 -7.26 -16.18
CA ALA A 173 14.20 -7.52 -17.54
C ALA A 173 12.67 -7.52 -17.62
N SER A 174 11.99 -8.14 -16.63
CA SER A 174 10.53 -8.13 -16.55
C SER A 174 9.96 -6.72 -16.33
N LEU A 175 10.59 -5.91 -15.45
CA LEU A 175 10.16 -4.52 -15.23
C LEU A 175 10.39 -3.64 -16.47
N LYS A 176 11.47 -3.85 -17.21
CA LYS A 176 11.69 -3.17 -18.50
C LYS A 176 10.61 -3.54 -19.51
N LYS A 177 10.23 -4.84 -19.57
CA LYS A 177 9.12 -5.27 -20.42
C LYS A 177 7.79 -4.62 -20.04
N TYR A 178 7.51 -4.49 -18.74
CA TYR A 178 6.36 -3.72 -18.26
C TYR A 178 6.39 -2.27 -18.79
N LEU A 179 7.53 -1.58 -18.69
CA LEU A 179 7.67 -0.18 -19.15
C LEU A 179 7.57 -0.03 -20.68
N GLU A 180 7.93 -1.05 -21.45
CA GLU A 180 7.71 -1.07 -22.92
C GLU A 180 6.21 -1.14 -23.25
N LEU A 181 5.44 -1.94 -22.49
CA LEU A 181 4.01 -2.12 -22.71
C LEU A 181 3.15 -1.01 -22.11
N ALA A 182 3.62 -0.39 -21.04
CA ALA A 182 2.87 0.57 -20.25
C ALA A 182 3.79 1.68 -19.69
N PRO A 183 4.34 2.59 -20.55
CA PRO A 183 5.35 3.57 -20.13
C PRO A 183 4.84 4.60 -19.13
N ASP A 184 3.56 4.94 -19.16
CA ASP A 184 2.94 6.02 -18.38
C ASP A 184 1.74 5.56 -17.55
N GLN A 185 1.70 4.28 -17.19
CA GLN A 185 0.67 3.72 -16.33
C GLN A 185 1.04 3.85 -14.85
N PHE A 186 0.09 3.46 -13.98
CA PHE A 186 0.16 3.65 -12.53
C PHE A 186 1.48 3.19 -11.89
N PHE A 187 2.04 2.04 -12.32
CA PHE A 187 3.28 1.51 -11.73
C PHE A 187 4.56 1.95 -12.44
N SER A 188 4.50 2.79 -13.47
CA SER A 188 5.67 3.10 -14.32
C SER A 188 6.76 3.86 -13.56
N ALA A 189 6.37 4.82 -12.72
CA ALA A 189 7.32 5.54 -11.88
C ALA A 189 7.98 4.61 -10.84
N ASP A 190 7.20 3.70 -10.24
CA ASP A 190 7.73 2.73 -9.27
C ASP A 190 8.65 1.71 -9.95
N ALA A 191 8.29 1.21 -11.13
CA ALA A 191 9.13 0.31 -11.91
C ALA A 191 10.50 0.92 -12.24
N ARG A 192 10.55 2.21 -12.64
CA ARG A 192 11.82 2.91 -12.88
C ARG A 192 12.68 2.97 -11.62
N LYS A 193 12.09 3.35 -10.46
CA LYS A 193 12.81 3.38 -9.18
C LYS A 193 13.31 2.01 -8.72
N ILE A 194 12.54 0.96 -8.97
CA ILE A 194 12.96 -0.42 -8.64
C ILE A 194 14.09 -0.87 -9.58
N ILE A 195 14.06 -0.53 -10.87
CA ILE A 195 15.16 -0.84 -11.81
C ILE A 195 16.45 -0.13 -11.38
N GLU A 196 16.37 1.14 -10.97
CA GLU A 196 17.52 1.91 -10.46
C GLU A 196 18.05 1.34 -9.13
N ASN A 197 17.17 0.86 -8.26
CA ASN A 197 17.53 0.26 -6.99
C ASN A 197 16.68 -0.97 -6.68
N PRO A 198 17.13 -2.19 -7.08
CA PRO A 198 16.39 -3.45 -6.87
C PRO A 198 16.05 -3.78 -5.41
N ARG A 199 16.78 -3.20 -4.45
CA ARG A 199 16.47 -3.35 -3.02
C ARG A 199 15.09 -2.83 -2.66
N ARG A 200 14.52 -1.88 -3.45
CA ARG A 200 13.16 -1.35 -3.24
C ARG A 200 12.07 -2.44 -3.33
N ALA A 201 12.32 -3.52 -4.04
CA ALA A 201 11.42 -4.68 -4.07
C ALA A 201 11.48 -5.56 -2.80
N ARG A 202 12.57 -5.44 -2.01
CA ARG A 202 12.89 -6.31 -0.86
C ARG A 202 12.82 -5.59 0.49
N GLU A 203 13.05 -4.29 0.50
CA GLU A 203 13.14 -3.48 1.72
C GLU A 203 12.03 -2.41 1.75
N PRO A 204 11.55 -2.02 2.93
CA PRO A 204 10.49 -1.04 3.08
C PRO A 204 11.04 0.39 2.91
N PHE A 205 11.31 0.81 1.68
CA PHE A 205 11.68 2.20 1.42
C PHE A 205 10.55 3.14 1.81
N ALA A 206 10.91 4.30 2.36
CA ALA A 206 9.98 5.37 2.66
C ALA A 206 9.29 5.85 1.37
N PRO A 207 7.98 6.14 1.41
CA PRO A 207 7.32 6.82 0.30
C PRO A 207 7.91 8.22 0.12
N ASP A 208 7.95 8.68 -1.13
CA ASP A 208 8.40 10.04 -1.40
C ASP A 208 7.45 11.05 -0.75
N PHE A 209 8.02 12.09 -0.19
CA PHE A 209 7.29 13.25 0.31
C PHE A 209 8.13 14.52 0.15
N SER A 210 7.44 15.63 0.09
CA SER A 210 8.02 16.97 0.22
C SER A 210 7.09 17.84 1.04
N VAL A 211 7.65 18.67 1.89
CA VAL A 211 6.90 19.51 2.83
C VAL A 211 7.56 20.88 2.95
N THR A 212 6.76 21.91 3.24
CA THR A 212 7.28 23.22 3.66
C THR A 212 6.99 23.37 5.15
N THR A 213 8.05 23.52 5.95
CA THR A 213 7.96 23.61 7.41
C THR A 213 7.35 24.92 7.89
N SER A 214 7.01 25.01 9.17
CA SER A 214 6.55 26.26 9.80
C SER A 214 7.58 27.41 9.72
N ALA A 215 8.84 27.09 9.52
CA ALA A 215 9.91 28.06 9.30
C ALA A 215 10.10 28.46 7.84
N GLY A 216 9.28 27.93 6.91
CA GLY A 216 9.38 28.17 5.47
C GLY A 216 10.45 27.35 4.76
N GLU A 217 11.09 26.41 5.43
CA GLU A 217 12.08 25.53 4.85
C GLU A 217 11.39 24.42 4.02
N PHE A 218 11.81 24.23 2.78
CA PHE A 218 11.38 23.10 1.95
C PHE A 218 12.26 21.88 2.24
N ILE A 219 11.63 20.76 2.56
CA ILE A 219 12.30 19.48 2.86
C ILE A 219 11.64 18.38 2.02
N SER A 220 12.42 17.68 1.23
CA SER A 220 12.01 16.45 0.55
C SER A 220 12.73 15.22 1.12
N LEU A 221 12.22 14.02 0.82
CA LEU A 221 12.92 12.78 1.18
C LEU A 221 14.33 12.72 0.57
N ASP A 222 14.53 13.30 -0.63
CA ASP A 222 15.83 13.33 -1.28
C ASP A 222 16.85 14.24 -0.57
N ASP A 223 16.40 15.36 0.02
CA ASP A 223 17.24 16.26 0.84
C ASP A 223 17.68 15.61 2.16
N LEU A 224 16.96 14.57 2.55
CA LEU A 224 17.25 13.83 3.78
C LEU A 224 18.16 12.61 3.56
N LYS A 225 18.55 12.32 2.32
CA LYS A 225 19.52 11.27 2.02
C LYS A 225 20.85 11.55 2.74
N GLY A 226 21.50 10.49 3.21
CA GLY A 226 22.71 10.60 4.01
C GLY A 226 22.48 10.97 5.48
N LYS A 227 21.22 11.10 5.92
CA LYS A 227 20.84 11.35 7.32
C LYS A 227 19.92 10.26 7.84
N VAL A 228 19.95 10.03 9.14
CA VAL A 228 18.93 9.23 9.84
C VAL A 228 17.77 10.16 10.19
N VAL A 229 16.56 9.80 9.82
CA VAL A 229 15.38 10.64 10.00
C VAL A 229 14.43 10.00 10.99
N LEU A 230 13.96 10.77 11.95
CA LEU A 230 12.80 10.42 12.79
C LEU A 230 11.60 11.25 12.35
N LEU A 231 10.58 10.60 11.84
CA LEU A 231 9.28 11.22 11.63
C LEU A 231 8.42 11.01 12.87
N ASP A 232 7.90 12.11 13.42
CA ASP A 232 6.95 12.13 14.54
C ASP A 232 5.58 12.59 14.02
N PHE A 233 4.63 11.66 13.94
CA PHE A 233 3.24 11.97 13.60
C PHE A 233 2.45 12.25 14.86
N TRP A 234 1.93 13.50 15.00
CA TRP A 234 1.34 13.98 16.24
C TRP A 234 0.18 14.95 16.03
N GLY A 235 -0.38 15.48 17.12
CA GLY A 235 -1.36 16.58 17.12
C GLY A 235 -1.50 17.21 18.51
N THR A 236 -1.86 18.50 18.56
CA THR A 236 -2.06 19.24 19.83
C THR A 236 -3.20 18.66 20.66
N TRP A 237 -4.16 18.02 20.02
CA TRP A 237 -5.33 17.36 20.59
C TRP A 237 -5.04 15.94 21.13
N CYS A 238 -3.82 15.45 21.00
CA CYS A 238 -3.42 14.09 21.35
C CYS A 238 -2.64 14.08 22.69
N PRO A 239 -3.28 13.75 23.83
CA PRO A 239 -2.59 13.78 25.13
C PRO A 239 -1.32 12.94 25.21
N PRO A 240 -1.28 11.69 24.69
CA PRO A 240 -0.04 10.90 24.69
C PRO A 240 1.06 11.51 23.82
N CYS A 241 0.72 12.27 22.76
CA CYS A 241 1.72 13.00 21.95
C CYS A 241 2.37 14.13 22.78
N VAL A 242 1.55 14.88 23.51
CA VAL A 242 2.03 15.95 24.38
C VAL A 242 2.90 15.40 25.51
N ALA A 243 2.51 14.29 26.11
CA ALA A 243 3.27 13.61 27.15
C ALA A 243 4.65 13.11 26.68
N SER A 244 4.82 12.85 25.37
CA SER A 244 6.09 12.38 24.79
C SER A 244 7.09 13.50 24.45
N LEU A 245 6.69 14.78 24.50
CA LEU A 245 7.57 15.90 24.13
C LEU A 245 8.89 15.98 24.92
N PRO A 246 8.95 15.72 26.23
CA PRO A 246 10.23 15.71 26.95
C PRO A 246 11.21 14.67 26.39
N ALA A 247 10.73 13.49 26.04
CA ALA A 247 11.54 12.45 25.43
C ALA A 247 12.04 12.86 24.03
N LEU A 248 11.19 13.45 23.21
CA LEU A 248 11.57 13.96 21.88
C LEU A 248 12.60 15.08 21.96
N ARG A 249 12.48 16.00 22.93
CA ARG A 249 13.52 17.04 23.18
C ARG A 249 14.86 16.41 23.53
N ASN A 250 14.87 15.38 24.39
CA ASN A 250 16.09 14.66 24.76
C ASN A 250 16.71 13.95 23.55
N LEU A 251 15.90 13.26 22.73
CA LEU A 251 16.36 12.62 21.49
C LEU A 251 16.93 13.66 20.52
N ASN A 252 16.20 14.75 20.29
CA ASN A 252 16.66 15.83 19.42
C ASN A 252 17.99 16.41 19.91
N LYS A 253 18.11 16.81 21.19
CA LYS A 253 19.33 17.33 21.78
C LYS A 253 20.51 16.37 21.69
N ARG A 254 20.25 15.06 21.82
CA ARG A 254 21.28 14.01 21.76
C ARG A 254 21.83 13.82 20.35
N PHE A 255 20.96 13.76 19.35
CA PHE A 255 21.33 13.28 18.02
C PHE A 255 21.61 14.39 17.01
N THR A 256 21.00 15.59 17.12
CA THR A 256 21.26 16.71 16.20
C THR A 256 22.70 17.19 16.22
N LYS A 257 23.45 16.97 17.32
CA LYS A 257 24.88 17.31 17.40
C LYS A 257 25.75 16.62 16.35
N THR A 258 25.24 15.57 15.73
CA THR A 258 25.98 14.78 14.72
C THR A 258 25.81 15.30 13.31
N GLU A 259 24.93 16.28 13.05
CA GLU A 259 24.49 16.72 11.71
C GLU A 259 23.95 15.61 10.80
N LYS A 260 23.93 14.39 11.31
CA LYS A 260 23.53 13.14 10.62
C LYS A 260 22.12 12.68 10.99
N PHE A 261 21.41 13.50 11.77
CA PHE A 261 20.09 13.20 12.27
C PHE A 261 19.12 14.36 12.06
N VAL A 262 17.91 14.04 11.64
CA VAL A 262 16.79 14.99 11.51
C VAL A 262 15.59 14.42 12.24
N LEU A 263 14.99 15.21 13.13
CA LEU A 263 13.64 14.99 13.65
C LEU A 263 12.70 15.92 12.89
N LEU A 264 11.67 15.37 12.26
CA LEU A 264 10.61 16.11 11.57
C LEU A 264 9.26 15.79 12.21
N GLY A 265 8.61 16.79 12.76
CA GLY A 265 7.25 16.68 13.29
C GLY A 265 6.23 16.87 12.17
N ILE A 266 5.27 15.96 12.07
CA ILE A 266 4.19 15.97 11.09
C ILE A 266 2.87 16.01 11.87
N SER A 267 2.25 17.19 11.93
CA SER A 267 1.01 17.40 12.66
C SER A 267 -0.23 17.14 11.80
N SER A 268 -1.25 16.56 12.42
CA SER A 268 -2.59 16.37 11.85
C SER A 268 -3.61 17.37 12.41
N ASP A 269 -3.16 18.52 12.92
CA ASP A 269 -4.05 19.58 13.43
C ASP A 269 -4.84 20.22 12.27
N GLY A 270 -6.06 20.65 12.57
CA GLY A 270 -6.91 21.39 11.63
C GLY A 270 -6.79 22.91 11.76
N ASP A 271 -6.27 23.41 12.92
CA ASP A 271 -6.15 24.82 13.27
C ASP A 271 -4.67 25.20 13.31
N GLU A 272 -4.24 26.03 12.33
CA GLU A 272 -2.86 26.44 12.17
C GLU A 272 -2.40 27.36 13.29
N ASP A 273 -3.25 28.29 13.74
CA ASP A 273 -2.91 29.25 14.78
C ASP A 273 -2.69 28.53 16.12
N LYS A 274 -3.60 27.60 16.43
CA LYS A 274 -3.46 26.75 17.62
C LYS A 274 -2.20 25.90 17.57
N TRP A 275 -1.91 25.30 16.43
CA TRP A 275 -0.73 24.47 16.20
C TRP A 275 0.56 25.28 16.30
N SER A 276 0.66 26.44 15.63
CA SER A 276 1.87 27.28 15.64
C SER A 276 2.15 27.84 17.02
N ASN A 277 1.12 28.35 17.73
CA ASN A 277 1.25 28.79 19.10
C ASN A 277 1.69 27.68 20.06
N PHE A 278 1.21 26.45 19.83
CA PHE A 278 1.60 25.28 20.61
C PHE A 278 3.07 24.93 20.42
N ILE A 279 3.58 24.93 19.19
CA ILE A 279 4.99 24.67 18.87
C ILE A 279 5.90 25.63 19.62
N VAL A 280 5.59 26.93 19.57
CA VAL A 280 6.35 27.98 20.27
C VAL A 280 6.29 27.76 21.78
N LYS A 281 5.07 27.58 22.35
CA LYS A 281 4.86 27.38 23.78
C LYS A 281 5.57 26.13 24.31
N GLN A 282 5.67 25.08 23.50
CA GLN A 282 6.31 23.82 23.88
C GLN A 282 7.78 23.73 23.47
N GLU A 283 8.37 24.83 22.98
CA GLU A 283 9.78 24.88 22.57
C GLU A 283 10.17 23.73 21.62
N MET A 284 9.32 23.46 20.62
CA MET A 284 9.56 22.40 19.63
C MET A 284 10.49 22.95 18.54
N ILE A 285 11.81 22.97 18.82
CA ILE A 285 12.84 23.63 18.00
C ILE A 285 13.23 22.85 16.72
N TRP A 286 12.71 21.66 16.52
CA TRP A 286 12.93 20.88 15.31
C TRP A 286 11.88 21.18 14.22
N PRO A 287 12.19 20.94 12.92
CA PRO A 287 11.29 21.18 11.82
C PRO A 287 9.88 20.62 12.05
N GLN A 288 8.86 21.43 11.78
CA GLN A 288 7.46 21.09 11.98
C GLN A 288 6.68 21.33 10.68
N PHE A 289 5.83 20.38 10.31
CA PHE A 289 4.94 20.46 9.15
C PHE A 289 3.50 20.20 9.57
N LEU A 290 2.57 21.00 9.04
CA LEU A 290 1.13 20.83 9.24
C LEU A 290 0.54 20.09 8.03
N ASP A 291 0.24 18.79 8.19
CA ASP A 291 -0.31 17.90 7.16
C ASP A 291 -1.84 18.00 7.09
N ARG A 292 -2.37 19.19 6.75
CA ARG A 292 -3.81 19.48 6.70
C ARG A 292 -4.59 18.48 5.86
N GLU A 293 -4.05 18.11 4.72
CA GLU A 293 -4.66 17.18 3.77
C GLU A 293 -4.38 15.72 4.15
N ARG A 294 -3.60 15.48 5.19
CA ARG A 294 -3.15 14.15 5.62
C ARG A 294 -2.47 13.35 4.49
N ALA A 295 -1.79 14.04 3.58
CA ALA A 295 -1.14 13.42 2.44
C ALA A 295 0.06 12.56 2.87
N VAL A 296 0.94 13.11 3.71
CA VAL A 296 2.09 12.39 4.27
C VAL A 296 1.60 11.29 5.21
N GLN A 297 0.63 11.60 6.08
CA GLN A 297 0.01 10.61 6.96
C GLN A 297 -0.52 9.41 6.19
N ARG A 298 -1.24 9.62 5.08
CA ARG A 298 -1.75 8.53 4.22
C ARG A 298 -0.63 7.77 3.53
N ALA A 299 0.38 8.48 2.98
CA ALA A 299 1.53 7.85 2.32
C ALA A 299 2.26 6.90 3.27
N PHE A 300 2.48 7.31 4.51
CA PHE A 300 3.10 6.50 5.55
C PHE A 300 2.11 5.58 6.28
N ARG A 301 0.80 5.56 5.92
CA ARG A 301 -0.25 4.72 6.53
C ARG A 301 -0.32 4.85 8.04
N VAL A 302 -0.32 6.07 8.52
CA VAL A 302 -0.46 6.37 9.93
C VAL A 302 -1.94 6.43 10.29
N ASN A 303 -2.37 5.55 11.20
CA ASN A 303 -3.77 5.42 11.63
C ASN A 303 -3.95 5.70 13.14
N SER A 304 -2.86 5.95 13.85
CA SER A 304 -2.87 6.21 15.31
C SER A 304 -1.78 7.21 15.67
N PHE A 305 -1.96 7.91 16.79
CA PHE A 305 -1.06 8.94 17.29
C PHE A 305 -0.65 8.69 18.74
N PRO A 306 0.59 9.01 19.13
CA PRO A 306 1.70 9.33 18.23
C PRO A 306 2.16 8.11 17.44
N THR A 307 2.74 8.32 16.25
CA THR A 307 3.45 7.29 15.50
C THR A 307 4.85 7.79 15.15
N TYR A 308 5.85 6.97 15.44
CA TYR A 308 7.27 7.23 15.20
C TYR A 308 7.78 6.31 14.09
N ILE A 309 8.51 6.90 13.13
CA ILE A 309 9.13 6.15 12.04
C ILE A 309 10.59 6.58 11.92
N VAL A 310 11.54 5.63 12.04
CA VAL A 310 12.95 5.86 11.76
C VAL A 310 13.28 5.40 10.37
N ILE A 311 13.83 6.31 9.56
CA ILE A 311 14.32 6.07 8.20
C ILE A 311 15.85 6.17 8.25
N ASP A 312 16.55 5.22 7.63
CA ASP A 312 18.00 5.26 7.55
C ASP A 312 18.49 6.22 6.45
N HIS A 313 19.81 6.39 6.37
CA HIS A 313 20.49 7.27 5.43
C HIS A 313 20.29 6.91 3.93
N GLU A 314 19.77 5.73 3.64
CA GLU A 314 19.44 5.27 2.30
C GLU A 314 17.94 5.39 1.97
N GLY A 315 17.13 5.87 2.94
CA GLY A 315 15.68 6.03 2.77
C GLY A 315 14.85 4.80 3.15
N VAL A 316 15.42 3.81 3.84
CA VAL A 316 14.70 2.60 4.26
C VAL A 316 14.12 2.77 5.66
N ILE A 317 12.86 2.41 5.84
CA ILE A 317 12.20 2.39 7.16
C ILE A 317 12.79 1.25 8.00
N ARG A 318 13.45 1.59 9.11
CA ARG A 318 14.11 0.63 10.00
C ARG A 318 13.36 0.40 11.31
N PHE A 319 12.49 1.33 11.68
CA PHE A 319 11.69 1.21 12.90
C PHE A 319 10.35 1.92 12.73
N ARG A 320 9.32 1.37 13.35
CA ARG A 320 7.99 1.97 13.45
C ARG A 320 7.35 1.58 14.77
N SER A 321 6.84 2.56 15.49
CA SER A 321 6.11 2.34 16.75
C SER A 321 4.92 3.30 16.85
N SER A 322 3.86 2.86 17.50
CA SER A 322 2.71 3.71 17.86
C SER A 322 2.61 3.82 19.39
N GLY A 323 2.36 5.03 19.87
CA GLY A 323 2.46 5.37 21.30
C GLY A 323 3.91 5.41 21.78
N LEU A 324 4.15 6.12 22.89
CA LEU A 324 5.44 6.19 23.55
C LEU A 324 5.27 5.76 25.03
N SER A 325 6.03 4.74 25.44
CA SER A 325 6.26 4.36 26.84
C SER A 325 7.76 4.44 27.10
N PHE A 326 8.18 4.31 28.33
CA PHE A 326 9.60 4.28 28.68
C PHE A 326 10.38 3.21 27.88
N GLU A 327 9.81 2.03 27.71
CA GLU A 327 10.40 0.95 26.90
C GLU A 327 10.51 1.34 25.43
N LYS A 328 9.45 1.88 24.84
CA LYS A 328 9.42 2.32 23.46
C LYS A 328 10.35 3.51 23.18
N GLU A 329 10.56 4.40 24.15
CA GLU A 329 11.55 5.46 24.04
C GLU A 329 12.97 4.88 23.94
N ALA A 330 13.28 3.87 24.76
CA ALA A 330 14.57 3.18 24.70
C ALA A 330 14.76 2.44 23.37
N GLU A 331 13.73 1.76 22.87
CA GLU A 331 13.74 1.10 21.55
C GLU A 331 13.95 2.11 20.42
N LEU A 332 13.26 3.24 20.44
CA LEU A 332 13.38 4.32 19.47
C LEU A 332 14.79 4.91 19.47
N SER A 333 15.30 5.23 20.66
CA SER A 333 16.67 5.74 20.85
C SER A 333 17.71 4.74 20.33
N HIS A 334 17.54 3.44 20.64
CA HIS A 334 18.41 2.38 20.15
C HIS A 334 18.36 2.24 18.62
N ALA A 335 17.16 2.31 18.03
CA ALA A 335 17.00 2.27 16.58
C ALA A 335 17.74 3.40 15.87
N ILE A 336 17.65 4.63 16.38
CA ILE A 336 18.37 5.80 15.85
C ILE A 336 19.89 5.60 15.99
N ASP A 337 20.37 5.27 17.20
CA ASP A 337 21.80 5.01 17.46
C ASP A 337 22.40 3.96 16.53
N LYS A 338 21.65 2.85 16.33
CA LYS A 338 22.06 1.77 15.44
C LYS A 338 22.25 2.27 14.00
N GLN A 339 21.30 3.05 13.49
CA GLN A 339 21.39 3.54 12.11
C GLN A 339 22.52 4.58 11.94
N ILE A 340 22.72 5.46 12.91
CA ILE A 340 23.85 6.41 12.89
C ILE A 340 25.19 5.66 12.87
N LYS A 341 25.36 4.63 13.71
CA LYS A 341 26.58 3.81 13.73
C LYS A 341 26.81 3.06 12.42
N ILE A 342 25.76 2.52 11.80
CA ILE A 342 25.85 1.84 10.49
C ILE A 342 26.34 2.84 9.43
N MET A 343 25.71 4.01 9.37
CA MET A 343 26.06 5.07 8.41
C MET A 343 27.52 5.54 8.61
N GLN A 344 27.98 5.72 9.86
CA GLN A 344 29.35 6.11 10.16
C GLN A 344 30.38 5.09 9.68
N LYS A 345 30.09 3.79 9.85
CA LYS A 345 30.95 2.71 9.34
C LYS A 345 31.00 2.66 7.81
N ALA A 346 29.88 2.91 7.14
CA ALA A 346 29.80 2.92 5.68
C ALA A 346 30.57 4.11 5.05
N GLY A 347 30.70 5.22 5.77
CA GLY A 347 31.44 6.42 5.32
C GLY A 347 32.89 6.49 5.75
N SER A 348 33.43 5.48 6.47
CA SER A 348 34.86 5.43 6.80
C SER A 348 35.59 4.70 5.67
N PRO A 349 36.55 5.33 4.97
CA PRO A 349 37.39 4.62 4.03
C PRO A 349 38.21 3.58 4.79
N ASN A 350 38.26 2.35 4.27
CA ASN A 350 39.20 1.29 4.73
C ASN A 350 40.65 1.72 4.47
#